data_080973f997e5b915ed0dfa35fa51d767
#
_entry.id   080973f997e5b915ed0dfa35fa51d767
#
_cell.length_a   1.000
_cell.length_b   1.000
_cell.length_c   1.000
_cell.angle_alpha   90.00
_cell.angle_beta   90.00
_cell.angle_gamma   90.00
#
_symmetry.space_group_name_H-M   'P 1'
#
loop_
_entity.id
_entity.type
_entity.pdbx_description
1 polymer ?
#
loop_
_entity_poly.entity_id
_entity_poly.type
_entity_poly.pdbx_seq_one_letter_code
_entity_poly.pdbx_strand_id
1 'polypeptide(L)'
;MKIETLKKLYVHELKDLYSAENQILDALPKMIEAAADDDLRNAFEKHRKETEDQVRRLEKIFRGLEFEPGGHKCAGMEGLLEEGDEVIKEIDVPEVRDAAMIGAAQRVEHYEMAGYGTARALAEQLGEHEAADLLAKTLEEEGEADRILTRLAERSLNFQAMA
;
A
#
# COMPACT_ATOMS: atom_id res chain seq x y z
N MET A 1 -12.61 -13.62 -14.28
CA MET A 1 -12.74 -12.94 -15.59
C MET A 1 -11.64 -13.45 -16.51
N LYS A 2 -11.93 -13.84 -17.78
CA LYS A 2 -10.85 -14.13 -18.74
C LYS A 2 -10.23 -12.82 -19.26
N ILE A 3 -8.92 -12.67 -19.13
CA ILE A 3 -8.17 -11.48 -19.54
C ILE A 3 -7.73 -11.69 -21.00
N GLU A 4 -8.45 -11.09 -21.93
CA GLU A 4 -8.23 -11.27 -23.37
C GLU A 4 -7.96 -9.93 -24.09
N THR A 5 -8.02 -8.81 -23.37
CA THR A 5 -7.76 -7.46 -23.90
C THR A 5 -7.00 -6.62 -22.90
N LEU A 6 -6.30 -5.59 -23.38
CA LEU A 6 -5.59 -4.63 -22.52
C LEU A 6 -6.53 -3.94 -21.52
N LYS A 7 -7.75 -3.59 -21.96
CA LYS A 7 -8.77 -3.02 -21.07
C LYS A 7 -9.17 -3.98 -19.94
N LYS A 8 -9.32 -5.28 -20.23
CA LYS A 8 -9.61 -6.27 -19.18
C LYS A 8 -8.43 -6.47 -18.22
N LEU A 9 -7.19 -6.41 -18.72
CA LEU A 9 -6.00 -6.42 -17.87
C LEU A 9 -5.98 -5.19 -16.96
N TYR A 10 -6.19 -4.01 -17.51
CA TYR A 10 -6.27 -2.77 -16.73
C TYR A 10 -7.31 -2.84 -15.62
N VAL A 11 -8.54 -3.27 -15.92
CA VAL A 11 -9.59 -3.46 -14.91
C VAL A 11 -9.19 -4.50 -13.86
N HIS A 12 -8.48 -5.56 -14.25
CA HIS A 12 -7.98 -6.55 -13.31
C HIS A 12 -6.95 -5.96 -12.33
N GLU A 13 -5.97 -5.21 -12.84
CA GLU A 13 -4.97 -4.51 -12.00
C GLU A 13 -5.64 -3.52 -11.05
N LEU A 14 -6.63 -2.75 -11.51
CA LEU A 14 -7.38 -1.83 -10.64
C LEU A 14 -8.15 -2.58 -9.53
N LYS A 15 -8.71 -3.75 -9.82
CA LYS A 15 -9.42 -4.58 -8.82
C LYS A 15 -8.44 -5.17 -7.80
N ASP A 16 -7.25 -5.55 -8.24
CA ASP A 16 -6.19 -6.02 -7.35
C ASP A 16 -5.76 -4.91 -6.39
N LEU A 17 -5.47 -3.71 -6.90
CA LEU A 17 -5.16 -2.54 -6.10
C LEU A 17 -6.28 -2.16 -5.14
N TYR A 18 -7.53 -2.15 -5.57
CA TYR A 18 -8.66 -1.85 -4.70
C TYR A 18 -8.78 -2.85 -3.55
N SER A 19 -8.55 -4.13 -3.82
CA SER A 19 -8.50 -5.16 -2.78
C SER A 19 -7.30 -4.96 -1.84
N ALA A 20 -6.13 -4.62 -2.38
CA ALA A 20 -4.92 -4.36 -1.60
C ALA A 20 -5.14 -3.20 -0.62
N GLU A 21 -5.61 -2.05 -1.11
CA GLU A 21 -5.88 -0.86 -0.30
C GLU A 21 -6.86 -1.13 0.85
N ASN A 22 -7.95 -1.86 0.60
CA ASN A 22 -8.91 -2.20 1.65
C ASN A 22 -8.29 -3.14 2.70
N GLN A 23 -7.45 -4.09 2.29
CA GLN A 23 -6.73 -4.96 3.23
C GLN A 23 -5.73 -4.15 4.08
N ILE A 24 -5.04 -3.17 3.50
CA ILE A 24 -4.13 -2.25 4.20
C ILE A 24 -4.90 -1.41 5.22
N LEU A 25 -6.06 -0.86 4.85
CA LEU A 25 -6.91 -0.11 5.79
C LEU A 25 -7.32 -0.95 6.99
N ASP A 26 -7.59 -2.23 6.80
CA ASP A 26 -7.94 -3.16 7.88
C ASP A 26 -6.72 -3.49 8.77
N ALA A 27 -5.51 -3.52 8.21
CA ALA A 27 -4.28 -3.87 8.92
C ALA A 27 -3.64 -2.68 9.68
N LEU A 28 -3.72 -1.46 9.15
CA LEU A 28 -3.06 -0.26 9.69
C LEU A 28 -3.40 0.04 11.16
N PRO A 29 -4.65 -0.09 11.66
CA PRO A 29 -4.94 0.14 13.07
C PRO A 29 -4.10 -0.70 14.03
N LYS A 30 -3.83 -1.96 13.68
CA LYS A 30 -2.99 -2.85 14.48
C LYS A 30 -1.52 -2.44 14.44
N MET A 31 -1.02 -2.02 13.28
CA MET A 31 0.35 -1.50 13.15
C MET A 31 0.54 -0.22 13.95
N ILE A 32 -0.42 0.70 13.92
CA ILE A 32 -0.42 1.93 14.71
C ILE A 32 -0.36 1.62 16.22
N GLU A 33 -1.16 0.67 16.68
CA GLU A 33 -1.18 0.25 18.08
C GLU A 33 0.12 -0.44 18.51
N ALA A 34 0.74 -1.24 17.63
CA ALA A 34 1.96 -1.99 17.92
C ALA A 34 3.23 -1.14 17.89
N ALA A 35 3.23 -0.01 17.19
CA ALA A 35 4.37 0.88 17.09
C ALA A 35 4.72 1.52 18.44
N ALA A 36 5.95 1.33 18.92
CA ALA A 36 6.44 1.93 20.16
C ALA A 36 6.97 3.35 19.92
N ASP A 37 7.62 3.60 18.80
CA ASP A 37 8.13 4.90 18.41
C ASP A 37 7.01 5.82 17.91
N ASP A 38 6.97 7.07 18.40
CA ASP A 38 5.92 8.02 18.06
C ASP A 38 6.00 8.49 16.59
N ASP A 39 7.21 8.63 16.02
CA ASP A 39 7.36 9.04 14.63
C ASP A 39 6.92 7.92 13.67
N LEU A 40 7.19 6.66 14.03
CA LEU A 40 6.69 5.52 13.27
C LEU A 40 5.16 5.43 13.35
N ARG A 41 4.59 5.61 14.53
CA ARG A 41 3.13 5.66 14.72
C ARG A 41 2.49 6.75 13.87
N ASN A 42 3.05 7.96 13.89
CA ASN A 42 2.59 9.09 13.08
C ASN A 42 2.69 8.81 11.58
N ALA A 43 3.74 8.12 11.13
CA ALA A 43 3.89 7.71 9.74
C ALA A 43 2.75 6.76 9.31
N PHE A 44 2.41 5.77 10.13
CA PHE A 44 1.30 4.85 9.86
C PHE A 44 -0.07 5.54 9.91
N GLU A 45 -0.28 6.49 10.84
CA GLU A 45 -1.52 7.29 10.88
C GLU A 45 -1.69 8.18 9.65
N LYS A 46 -0.59 8.78 9.17
CA LYS A 46 -0.59 9.55 7.93
C LYS A 46 -0.92 8.65 6.75
N HIS A 47 -0.24 7.52 6.64
CA HIS A 47 -0.46 6.55 5.56
C HIS A 47 -1.91 6.05 5.53
N ARG A 48 -2.51 5.77 6.69
CA ARG A 48 -3.94 5.40 6.76
C ARG A 48 -4.86 6.43 6.11
N LYS A 49 -4.62 7.72 6.33
CA LYS A 49 -5.43 8.80 5.72
C LYS A 49 -5.20 8.87 4.21
N GLU A 50 -3.97 8.68 3.77
CA GLU A 50 -3.62 8.62 2.34
C GLU A 50 -4.30 7.43 1.67
N THR A 51 -4.27 6.25 2.28
CA THR A 51 -4.95 5.03 1.79
C THR A 51 -6.47 5.22 1.65
N GLU A 52 -7.12 5.91 2.60
CA GLU A 52 -8.55 6.27 2.45
C GLU A 52 -8.81 7.15 1.21
N ASP A 53 -7.91 8.07 0.88
CA ASP A 53 -8.00 8.89 -0.33
C ASP A 53 -7.70 8.09 -1.60
N GLN A 54 -6.79 7.14 -1.53
CA GLN A 54 -6.41 6.24 -2.63
C GLN A 54 -7.57 5.33 -3.01
N VAL A 55 -8.26 4.75 -2.03
CA VAL A 55 -9.51 4.01 -2.26
C VAL A 55 -10.54 4.87 -2.99
N ARG A 56 -10.76 6.13 -2.54
CA ARG A 56 -11.71 7.05 -3.20
C ARG A 56 -11.31 7.38 -4.64
N ARG A 57 -10.01 7.47 -4.95
CA ARG A 57 -9.51 7.65 -6.32
C ARG A 57 -9.81 6.44 -7.19
N LEU A 58 -9.55 5.23 -6.70
CA LEU A 58 -9.87 3.99 -7.41
C LEU A 58 -11.38 3.88 -7.68
N GLU A 59 -12.23 4.18 -6.70
CA GLU A 59 -13.68 4.21 -6.88
C GLU A 59 -14.12 5.23 -7.94
N LYS A 60 -13.48 6.41 -8.00
CA LYS A 60 -13.73 7.39 -9.06
C LYS A 60 -13.37 6.83 -10.43
N ILE A 61 -12.23 6.15 -10.56
CA ILE A 61 -11.80 5.51 -11.81
C ILE A 61 -12.80 4.43 -12.22
N PHE A 62 -13.23 3.56 -11.31
CA PHE A 62 -14.23 2.51 -11.60
C PHE A 62 -15.56 3.07 -12.09
N ARG A 63 -16.04 4.17 -11.49
CA ARG A 63 -17.25 4.85 -11.97
C ARG A 63 -17.12 5.36 -13.40
N GLY A 64 -15.97 5.91 -13.77
CA GLY A 64 -15.67 6.36 -15.14
C GLY A 64 -15.60 5.21 -16.14
N LEU A 65 -15.18 4.04 -15.71
CA LEU A 65 -15.08 2.85 -16.55
C LEU A 65 -16.38 2.02 -16.63
N GLU A 66 -17.40 2.35 -15.81
CA GLU A 66 -18.64 1.59 -15.65
C GLU A 66 -18.40 0.14 -15.17
N PHE A 67 -17.42 -0.07 -14.28
CA PHE A 67 -17.11 -1.35 -13.65
C PHE A 67 -17.27 -1.25 -12.12
N GLU A 68 -17.70 -2.36 -11.52
CA GLU A 68 -17.71 -2.49 -10.05
C GLU A 68 -16.30 -2.79 -9.53
N PRO A 69 -15.84 -2.13 -8.43
CA PRO A 69 -14.49 -2.30 -7.92
C PRO A 69 -14.25 -3.67 -7.27
N GLY A 70 -15.26 -4.30 -6.72
CA GLY A 70 -15.14 -5.54 -5.96
C GLY A 70 -15.02 -6.81 -6.81
N GLY A 71 -15.06 -7.97 -6.11
CA GLY A 71 -15.10 -9.30 -6.74
C GLY A 71 -13.72 -9.90 -7.07
N HIS A 72 -12.64 -9.31 -6.55
CA HIS A 72 -11.27 -9.85 -6.59
C HIS A 72 -10.61 -9.70 -5.22
N LYS A 73 -9.78 -10.67 -4.83
CA LYS A 73 -8.95 -10.61 -3.62
C LYS A 73 -7.49 -10.62 -4.03
N CYS A 74 -6.73 -9.62 -3.61
CA CYS A 74 -5.30 -9.55 -3.82
C CYS A 74 -4.58 -10.52 -2.87
N ALA A 75 -4.14 -11.67 -3.41
CA ALA A 75 -3.40 -12.67 -2.65
C ALA A 75 -1.97 -12.21 -2.29
N GLY A 76 -1.36 -11.36 -3.14
CA GLY A 76 -0.04 -10.79 -2.87
C GLY A 76 -0.06 -9.92 -1.62
N MET A 77 -1.03 -9.01 -1.52
CA MET A 77 -1.18 -8.15 -0.34
C MET A 77 -1.55 -8.95 0.90
N GLU A 78 -2.46 -9.92 0.77
CA GLU A 78 -2.80 -10.81 1.89
C GLU A 78 -1.54 -11.45 2.50
N GLY A 79 -0.66 -12.03 1.68
CA GLY A 79 0.58 -12.65 2.16
C GLY A 79 1.54 -11.65 2.81
N LEU A 80 1.69 -10.44 2.24
CA LEU A 80 2.53 -9.39 2.82
C LEU A 80 2.02 -8.92 4.19
N LEU A 81 0.70 -8.81 4.34
CA LEU A 81 0.09 -8.41 5.61
C LEU A 81 0.15 -9.54 6.65
N GLU A 82 0.06 -10.80 6.24
CA GLU A 82 0.30 -11.95 7.12
C GLU A 82 1.73 -11.94 7.65
N GLU A 83 2.76 -11.72 6.81
CA GLU A 83 4.15 -11.56 7.26
C GLU A 83 4.32 -10.38 8.24
N GLY A 84 3.65 -9.26 8.00
CA GLY A 84 3.65 -8.11 8.92
C GLY A 84 2.99 -8.43 10.27
N ASP A 85 1.94 -9.22 10.25
CA ASP A 85 1.24 -9.68 11.45
C ASP A 85 2.10 -10.64 12.30
N GLU A 86 2.88 -11.51 11.66
CA GLU A 86 3.87 -12.37 12.32
C GLU A 86 4.93 -11.55 13.05
N VAL A 87 5.46 -10.52 12.41
CA VAL A 87 6.44 -9.58 13.02
C VAL A 87 5.89 -9.00 14.33
N ILE A 88 4.64 -8.56 14.35
CA ILE A 88 3.99 -7.99 15.53
C ILE A 88 3.83 -9.04 16.64
N LYS A 89 3.54 -10.29 16.29
CA LYS A 89 3.29 -11.37 17.24
C LYS A 89 4.54 -12.02 17.81
N GLU A 90 5.61 -12.11 17.02
CA GLU A 90 6.79 -12.90 17.36
C GLU A 90 7.91 -12.07 18.01
N ILE A 91 7.89 -10.75 17.86
CA ILE A 91 8.93 -9.88 18.37
C ILE A 91 8.44 -9.13 19.62
N ASP A 92 8.92 -9.53 20.79
CA ASP A 92 8.52 -8.93 22.06
C ASP A 92 9.25 -7.60 22.36
N VAL A 93 10.50 -7.45 21.88
CA VAL A 93 11.31 -6.25 22.12
C VAL A 93 10.80 -5.10 21.25
N PRO A 94 10.26 -4.01 21.83
CA PRO A 94 9.57 -2.96 21.08
C PRO A 94 10.42 -2.32 19.98
N GLU A 95 11.67 -2.00 20.25
CA GLU A 95 12.59 -1.34 19.32
C GLU A 95 12.93 -2.26 18.13
N VAL A 96 13.10 -3.57 18.38
CA VAL A 96 13.37 -4.57 17.35
C VAL A 96 12.10 -4.79 16.50
N ARG A 97 10.94 -4.79 17.15
CA ARG A 97 9.64 -4.89 16.45
C ARG A 97 9.41 -3.70 15.53
N ASP A 98 9.66 -2.48 15.98
CA ASP A 98 9.52 -1.27 15.17
C ASP A 98 10.43 -1.32 13.93
N ALA A 99 11.70 -1.72 14.09
CA ALA A 99 12.62 -1.90 12.96
C ALA A 99 12.12 -2.97 11.97
N ALA A 100 11.57 -4.07 12.46
CA ALA A 100 11.02 -5.14 11.62
C ALA A 100 9.71 -4.71 10.93
N MET A 101 8.85 -3.93 11.61
CA MET A 101 7.63 -3.38 11.05
C MET A 101 7.90 -2.42 9.89
N ILE A 102 8.98 -1.64 9.93
CA ILE A 102 9.40 -0.82 8.79
C ILE A 102 9.66 -1.71 7.57
N GLY A 103 10.42 -2.79 7.73
CA GLY A 103 10.71 -3.70 6.63
C GLY A 103 9.46 -4.35 6.04
N ALA A 104 8.50 -4.73 6.88
CA ALA A 104 7.21 -5.27 6.43
C ALA A 104 6.41 -4.21 5.67
N ALA A 105 6.31 -2.98 6.20
CA ALA A 105 5.61 -1.88 5.55
C ALA A 105 6.23 -1.52 4.20
N GLN A 106 7.55 -1.44 4.10
CA GLN A 106 8.23 -1.14 2.82
C GLN A 106 7.96 -2.19 1.73
N ARG A 107 7.77 -3.46 2.09
CA ARG A 107 7.35 -4.49 1.12
C ARG A 107 5.95 -4.20 0.58
N VAL A 108 5.05 -3.73 1.43
CA VAL A 108 3.70 -3.28 1.03
C VAL A 108 3.81 -2.10 0.06
N GLU A 109 4.58 -1.05 0.40
CA GLU A 109 4.77 0.13 -0.47
C GLU A 109 5.34 -0.26 -1.84
N HIS A 110 6.33 -1.15 -1.88
CA HIS A 110 6.93 -1.61 -3.14
C HIS A 110 5.94 -2.43 -3.98
N TYR A 111 5.09 -3.24 -3.36
CA TYR A 111 4.01 -3.93 -4.05
C TYR A 111 3.06 -2.92 -4.71
N GLU A 112 2.64 -1.90 -3.97
CA GLU A 112 1.76 -0.85 -4.46
C GLU A 112 2.40 0.01 -5.54
N MET A 113 3.67 0.40 -5.39
CA MET A 113 4.40 1.12 -6.44
C MET A 113 4.46 0.33 -7.75
N ALA A 114 4.68 -0.99 -7.70
CA ALA A 114 4.65 -1.84 -8.88
C ALA A 114 3.25 -1.87 -9.50
N GLY A 115 2.21 -2.06 -8.70
CA GLY A 115 0.82 -2.12 -9.14
C GLY A 115 0.33 -0.80 -9.73
N TYR A 116 0.52 0.31 -9.03
CA TYR A 116 0.14 1.65 -9.51
C TYR A 116 0.93 2.09 -10.73
N GLY A 117 2.23 1.78 -10.80
CA GLY A 117 3.04 2.02 -11.99
C GLY A 117 2.53 1.27 -13.22
N THR A 118 2.16 0.01 -13.04
CA THR A 118 1.56 -0.82 -14.09
C THR A 118 0.20 -0.28 -14.52
N ALA A 119 -0.72 -0.04 -13.57
CA ALA A 119 -2.06 0.46 -13.86
C ALA A 119 -2.02 1.83 -14.57
N ARG A 120 -1.13 2.75 -14.14
CA ARG A 120 -0.91 4.04 -14.78
C ARG A 120 -0.48 3.89 -16.24
N ALA A 121 0.51 3.02 -16.50
CA ALA A 121 0.99 2.80 -17.86
C ALA A 121 -0.10 2.22 -18.78
N LEU A 122 -0.94 1.31 -18.25
CA LEU A 122 -2.08 0.76 -18.98
C LEU A 122 -3.15 1.82 -19.25
N ALA A 123 -3.44 2.69 -18.28
CA ALA A 123 -4.38 3.82 -18.44
C ALA A 123 -3.93 4.77 -19.55
N GLU A 124 -2.65 5.17 -19.56
CA GLU A 124 -2.07 6.00 -20.62
C GLU A 124 -2.24 5.35 -22.01
N GLN A 125 -1.91 4.07 -22.12
CA GLN A 125 -2.03 3.35 -23.39
C GLN A 125 -3.48 3.23 -23.88
N LEU A 126 -4.45 3.22 -22.97
CA LEU A 126 -5.88 3.18 -23.28
C LEU A 126 -6.50 4.57 -23.51
N GLY A 127 -5.74 5.66 -23.32
CA GLY A 127 -6.23 7.04 -23.45
C GLY A 127 -7.05 7.51 -22.25
N GLU A 128 -6.99 6.80 -21.12
CA GLU A 128 -7.66 7.11 -19.86
C GLU A 128 -6.81 8.11 -19.03
N HIS A 129 -6.55 9.31 -19.60
CA HIS A 129 -5.58 10.27 -19.05
C HIS A 129 -5.94 10.78 -17.64
N GLU A 130 -7.23 11.03 -17.36
CA GLU A 130 -7.65 11.45 -16.02
C GLU A 130 -7.38 10.36 -14.98
N ALA A 131 -7.61 9.10 -15.33
CA ALA A 131 -7.30 7.96 -14.47
C ALA A 131 -5.78 7.81 -14.27
N ALA A 132 -5.00 7.98 -15.34
CA ALA A 132 -3.53 7.94 -15.27
C ALA A 132 -2.97 9.01 -14.31
N ASP A 133 -3.51 10.23 -14.31
CA ASP A 133 -3.13 11.30 -13.39
C ASP A 133 -3.46 10.94 -11.93
N LEU A 134 -4.63 10.36 -11.67
CA LEU A 134 -5.00 9.90 -10.32
C LEU A 134 -4.09 8.77 -9.82
N LEU A 135 -3.76 7.82 -10.69
CA LEU A 135 -2.85 6.71 -10.37
C LEU A 135 -1.41 7.21 -10.16
N ALA A 136 -0.96 8.19 -10.94
CA ALA A 136 0.34 8.82 -10.76
C ALA A 136 0.46 9.51 -9.40
N LYS A 137 -0.60 10.19 -8.95
CA LYS A 137 -0.64 10.83 -7.64
C LYS A 137 -0.48 9.80 -6.52
N THR A 138 -1.19 8.69 -6.57
CA THR A 138 -1.05 7.62 -5.59
C THR A 138 0.37 7.03 -5.62
N LEU A 139 0.90 6.73 -6.80
CA LEU A 139 2.27 6.23 -6.96
C LEU A 139 3.32 7.14 -6.30
N GLU A 140 3.15 8.45 -6.37
CA GLU A 140 4.03 9.43 -5.70
C GLU A 140 3.89 9.34 -4.17
N GLU A 141 2.67 9.20 -3.66
CA GLU A 141 2.39 9.06 -2.22
C GLU A 141 3.04 7.79 -1.66
N GLU A 142 2.96 6.65 -2.36
CA GLU A 142 3.61 5.39 -1.95
C GLU A 142 5.14 5.52 -1.95
N GLY A 143 5.70 6.15 -2.98
CA GLY A 143 7.14 6.43 -3.00
C GLY A 143 7.59 7.36 -1.86
N GLU A 144 6.78 8.33 -1.43
CA GLU A 144 7.11 9.16 -0.27
C GLU A 144 6.94 8.41 1.05
N ALA A 145 5.94 7.53 1.18
CA ALA A 145 5.78 6.67 2.35
C ALA A 145 7.01 5.78 2.54
N ASP A 146 7.49 5.13 1.48
CA ASP A 146 8.72 4.32 1.49
C ASP A 146 9.95 5.15 1.91
N ARG A 147 10.11 6.36 1.37
CA ARG A 147 11.20 7.27 1.75
C ARG A 147 11.13 7.71 3.22
N ILE A 148 9.93 7.95 3.76
CA ILE A 148 9.74 8.27 5.18
C ILE A 148 10.19 7.10 6.05
N LEU A 149 9.77 5.89 5.74
CA LEU A 149 10.16 4.68 6.46
C LEU A 149 11.67 4.44 6.43
N THR A 150 12.31 4.62 5.28
CA THR A 150 13.78 4.56 5.15
C THR A 150 14.46 5.57 6.07
N ARG A 151 14.00 6.83 6.09
CA ARG A 151 14.58 7.87 6.97
C ARG A 151 14.42 7.53 8.44
N LEU A 152 13.29 6.99 8.86
CA LEU A 152 13.05 6.56 10.24
C LEU A 152 13.99 5.41 10.62
N ALA A 153 14.13 4.39 9.76
CA ALA A 153 15.02 3.26 9.99
C ALA A 153 16.48 3.70 10.17
N GLU A 154 17.00 4.49 9.22
CA GLU A 154 18.42 4.87 9.18
C GLU A 154 18.82 5.91 10.23
N ARG A 155 17.90 6.82 10.62
CA ARG A 155 18.23 7.90 11.58
C ARG A 155 18.14 7.48 13.03
N SER A 156 17.20 6.60 13.40
CA SER A 156 16.92 6.30 14.78
C SER A 156 16.57 4.84 15.08
N LEU A 157 15.59 4.25 14.39
CA LEU A 157 14.98 2.99 14.82
C LEU A 157 15.93 1.80 14.75
N ASN A 158 16.73 1.66 13.70
CA ASN A 158 17.72 0.60 13.60
C ASN A 158 18.82 0.74 14.67
N PHE A 159 19.18 1.97 15.03
CA PHE A 159 20.15 2.23 16.10
C PHE A 159 19.58 1.89 17.48
N GLN A 160 18.32 2.26 17.75
CA GLN A 160 17.64 1.90 18.99
C GLN A 160 17.52 0.39 19.17
N ALA A 161 17.27 -0.36 18.09
CA ALA A 161 17.17 -1.81 18.08
C ALA A 161 18.51 -2.54 18.37
N MET A 162 19.64 -1.84 18.35
CA MET A 162 20.96 -2.40 18.72
C MET A 162 21.21 -2.45 20.23
N ALA A 163 20.45 -1.72 21.02
CA ALA A 163 20.61 -1.62 22.47
C ALA A 163 19.92 -2.79 23.18
#